data_37a6e4b0fc5e2cb7c604e25bc9af7c30
#
_entry.id   37a6e4b0fc5e2cb7c604e25bc9af7c30
#
_cell.length_a   1.000
_cell.length_b   1.000
_cell.length_c   1.000
_cell.angle_alpha   90.00
_cell.angle_beta   90.00
_cell.angle_gamma   90.00
#
_symmetry.space_group_name_H-M   'P 1'
#
loop_
_entity.id
_entity.type
_entity.pdbx_description
1 polymer ?
#
loop_
_entity_poly.entity_id
_entity_poly.type
_entity_poly.pdbx_seq_one_letter_code
_entity_poly.pdbx_strand_id
1 'polypeptide(L)'
;MMAGQEHIESYHHIRIEDNYYEAPDLTRRLPVHDDVLPSRDQMLQYTSRLYHSHEDITLKRYIGSGVAFVSLAAENLLSHPFLVLRRQCQVHHNSHRYHLLPFTLLPTICHLQQHQGLTTLWKGLGSVLLVRGMSLGVEDLISKVTPWPKEISWHSSLKHFFSAHIIKVVSVYIVSLAIVTPFYSASFVETVQSEIASEKPGILDVFREGFMRFLNWGAPAKGRMLPIWALIVPTVTLGLAKYLFSMMIKGAAVRLLHVRYKNKCEANGALPKDVHNSSAVQNIELTASLIATITSDIVFYPCETIVHRLHLQGTRTIVDNLDNGRSVLPILTNYTGATDCYENCLATEGVCGLYKGFGALILQYSAHIALIRISHFLLTEIGTLLRKPKQKPQPAVDISPPAISNLTTPGRSYLLP
;
A
#
# COMPACT_ATOMS: atom_id res chain seq x y z
N MET A 1 7.35 0.17 -9.83
CA MET A 1 7.15 -1.15 -9.26
C MET A 1 7.31 -1.14 -7.75
N MET A 2 8.22 -0.37 -7.19
CA MET A 2 8.47 -0.28 -5.75
C MET A 2 7.52 0.63 -4.99
N ALA A 3 6.92 1.62 -5.62
CA ALA A 3 5.93 2.49 -5.01
C ALA A 3 4.74 1.73 -4.38
N GLY A 4 4.36 0.62 -5.01
CA GLY A 4 3.30 -0.20 -4.47
C GLY A 4 3.72 -1.19 -3.39
N GLN A 5 5.00 -1.46 -3.25
CA GLN A 5 5.51 -2.41 -2.27
C GLN A 5 5.49 -1.80 -0.86
N GLU A 6 5.90 -0.54 -0.72
CA GLU A 6 5.79 0.21 0.54
C GLU A 6 4.33 0.41 0.97
N HIS A 7 3.42 0.51 -0.01
CA HIS A 7 2.00 0.65 0.29
C HIS A 7 1.37 -0.66 0.77
N ILE A 8 1.85 -1.81 0.29
CA ILE A 8 1.45 -3.13 0.80
C ILE A 8 2.01 -3.36 2.19
N GLU A 9 3.25 -2.98 2.43
CA GLU A 9 3.86 -3.04 3.76
C GLU A 9 3.12 -2.12 4.74
N SER A 10 2.66 -0.96 4.31
CA SER A 10 1.83 -0.07 5.14
C SER A 10 0.46 -0.67 5.47
N TYR A 11 -0.12 -1.52 4.59
CA TYR A 11 -1.35 -2.27 4.88
C TYR A 11 -1.08 -3.56 5.65
N HIS A 12 0.10 -4.20 5.49
CA HIS A 12 0.50 -5.33 6.32
C HIS A 12 0.90 -4.91 7.75
N HIS A 13 1.26 -3.64 7.97
CA HIS A 13 1.41 -3.06 9.30
C HIS A 13 0.08 -2.78 10.03
N ILE A 14 -1.08 -3.09 9.45
CA ILE A 14 -2.23 -3.53 10.23
C ILE A 14 -1.97 -4.97 10.74
N ARG A 15 -0.75 -5.35 10.98
CA ARG A 15 -0.39 -6.32 11.96
C ARG A 15 -0.70 -5.66 13.29
N ILE A 16 -1.86 -5.98 13.77
CA ILE A 16 -2.20 -6.07 15.15
C ILE A 16 -0.85 -6.27 15.87
N GLU A 17 -0.25 -5.18 16.39
CA GLU A 17 0.38 -5.37 17.66
C GLU A 17 -0.63 -6.19 18.42
N ASP A 18 -0.31 -7.43 18.70
CA ASP A 18 -0.83 -8.08 19.87
C ASP A 18 -0.44 -7.12 21.01
N ASN A 19 -1.18 -6.02 21.13
CA ASN A 19 -1.45 -5.50 22.43
C ASN A 19 -2.02 -6.74 23.11
N TYR A 20 -1.16 -7.47 23.76
CA TYR A 20 -1.52 -8.15 24.96
C TYR A 20 -2.32 -7.10 25.71
N TYR A 21 -3.62 -7.07 25.45
CA TYR A 21 -4.54 -6.64 26.46
C TYR A 21 -4.27 -7.67 27.54
N GLU A 22 -3.36 -7.32 28.46
CA GLU A 22 -3.40 -7.85 29.78
C GLU A 22 -4.88 -7.91 30.09
N ALA A 23 -5.40 -9.11 30.20
CA ALA A 23 -6.77 -9.32 30.64
C ALA A 23 -6.89 -8.40 31.84
N PRO A 24 -7.85 -7.45 31.83
CA PRO A 24 -7.90 -6.47 32.90
C PRO A 24 -7.85 -7.27 34.18
N ASP A 25 -6.80 -7.03 34.96
CA ASP A 25 -6.57 -7.74 36.22
C ASP A 25 -7.81 -7.51 37.06
N LEU A 26 -8.72 -8.47 36.99
CA LEU A 26 -10.03 -8.45 37.66
C LEU A 26 -9.90 -8.33 39.17
N THR A 27 -8.66 -8.47 39.68
CA THR A 27 -8.37 -8.39 41.11
C THR A 27 -8.02 -6.96 41.57
N ARG A 28 -7.78 -6.00 40.67
CA ARG A 28 -7.18 -4.71 41.05
C ARG A 28 -8.11 -3.50 41.08
N ARG A 29 -9.43 -3.61 40.78
CA ARG A 29 -10.40 -2.50 40.89
C ARG A 29 -11.80 -2.94 41.28
N LEU A 30 -11.88 -3.71 42.32
CA LEU A 30 -13.11 -3.65 43.13
C LEU A 30 -12.83 -2.64 44.26
N PRO A 31 -13.56 -1.52 44.35
CA PRO A 31 -13.54 -0.76 45.56
C PRO A 31 -14.15 -1.69 46.62
N VAL A 32 -13.29 -2.09 47.56
CA VAL A 32 -13.76 -2.73 48.79
C VAL A 32 -14.56 -1.67 49.55
N HIS A 33 -15.83 -1.60 49.25
CA HIS A 33 -16.82 -0.98 50.12
C HIS A 33 -17.82 -2.10 50.49
N ASP A 34 -18.00 -2.24 51.76
CA ASP A 34 -18.67 -3.30 52.47
C ASP A 34 -20.03 -3.70 51.87
N ASP A 35 -20.30 -5.03 51.87
CA ASP A 35 -21.57 -5.67 52.03
C ASP A 35 -22.68 -5.53 50.99
N VAL A 36 -22.39 -5.58 49.67
CA VAL A 36 -23.42 -6.05 48.73
C VAL A 36 -22.77 -6.86 47.61
N LEU A 37 -22.87 -8.19 47.69
CA LEU A 37 -22.63 -9.08 46.55
C LEU A 37 -23.50 -8.61 45.35
N PRO A 38 -22.92 -8.31 44.18
CA PRO A 38 -23.70 -7.90 43.02
C PRO A 38 -24.73 -8.98 42.70
N SER A 39 -25.98 -8.60 42.52
CA SER A 39 -27.05 -9.54 42.22
C SER A 39 -26.71 -10.35 40.98
N ARG A 40 -27.15 -11.62 40.94
CA ARG A 40 -26.94 -12.53 39.80
C ARG A 40 -27.30 -11.88 38.45
N ASP A 41 -28.29 -10.99 38.44
CA ASP A 41 -28.75 -10.27 37.24
C ASP A 41 -27.72 -9.17 36.81
N GLN A 42 -27.06 -8.54 37.76
CA GLN A 42 -25.97 -7.57 37.43
C GLN A 42 -24.75 -8.28 36.88
N MET A 43 -24.39 -9.46 37.39
CA MET A 43 -23.33 -10.29 36.86
C MET A 43 -23.67 -10.78 35.44
N LEU A 44 -24.91 -11.23 35.18
CA LEU A 44 -25.34 -11.63 33.84
C LEU A 44 -25.37 -10.48 32.85
N GLN A 45 -25.76 -9.28 33.27
CA GLN A 45 -25.69 -8.08 32.43
C GLN A 45 -24.25 -7.66 32.15
N TYR A 46 -23.35 -7.81 33.11
CA TYR A 46 -21.94 -7.48 32.92
C TYR A 46 -21.26 -8.48 31.97
N THR A 47 -21.50 -9.77 32.13
CA THR A 47 -20.99 -10.81 31.22
C THR A 47 -21.59 -10.70 29.82
N SER A 48 -22.86 -10.37 29.68
CA SER A 48 -23.46 -10.15 28.34
C SER A 48 -22.92 -8.91 27.63
N ARG A 49 -22.64 -7.84 28.38
CA ARG A 49 -21.98 -6.63 27.81
C ARG A 49 -20.55 -6.91 27.39
N LEU A 50 -19.79 -7.71 28.15
CA LEU A 50 -18.43 -8.13 27.79
C LEU A 50 -18.43 -9.03 26.55
N TYR A 51 -19.36 -9.97 26.47
CA TYR A 51 -19.49 -10.87 25.33
C TYR A 51 -19.86 -10.11 24.05
N HIS A 52 -20.84 -9.21 24.11
CA HIS A 52 -21.22 -8.33 22.99
C HIS A 52 -20.07 -7.39 22.56
N SER A 53 -19.30 -6.87 23.51
CA SER A 53 -18.15 -6.01 23.14
C SER A 53 -17.04 -6.80 22.44
N HIS A 54 -16.84 -8.06 22.79
CA HIS A 54 -15.83 -8.92 22.16
C HIS A 54 -16.24 -9.34 20.74
N GLU A 55 -17.51 -9.67 20.51
CA GLU A 55 -18.04 -9.94 19.16
C GLU A 55 -17.96 -8.71 18.26
N ASP A 56 -18.29 -7.53 18.78
CA ASP A 56 -18.21 -6.28 18.04
C ASP A 56 -16.75 -5.92 17.65
N ILE A 57 -15.79 -6.23 18.50
CA ILE A 57 -14.34 -6.00 18.22
C ILE A 57 -13.84 -6.97 17.16
N THR A 58 -14.18 -8.25 17.25
CA THR A 58 -13.79 -9.26 16.26
C THR A 58 -14.43 -8.99 14.90
N LEU A 59 -15.71 -8.65 14.85
CA LEU A 59 -16.42 -8.27 13.64
C LEU A 59 -15.79 -7.04 12.97
N LYS A 60 -15.50 -5.99 13.74
CA LYS A 60 -14.80 -4.80 13.24
C LYS A 60 -13.41 -5.12 12.68
N ARG A 61 -12.69 -6.07 13.30
CA ARG A 61 -11.39 -6.54 12.81
C ARG A 61 -11.52 -7.25 11.47
N TYR A 62 -12.48 -8.17 11.31
CA TYR A 62 -12.71 -8.87 10.04
C TYR A 62 -13.18 -7.93 8.93
N ILE A 63 -14.08 -6.99 9.24
CA ILE A 63 -14.52 -5.97 8.30
C ILE A 63 -13.32 -5.09 7.89
N GLY A 64 -12.50 -4.65 8.83
CA GLY A 64 -11.31 -3.85 8.56
C GLY A 64 -10.30 -4.57 7.66
N SER A 65 -10.02 -5.85 7.94
CA SER A 65 -9.12 -6.66 7.11
C SER A 65 -9.67 -6.90 5.70
N GLY A 66 -10.97 -7.20 5.59
CA GLY A 66 -11.63 -7.39 4.31
C GLY A 66 -11.61 -6.12 3.46
N VAL A 67 -11.88 -4.98 4.07
CA VAL A 67 -11.83 -3.68 3.41
C VAL A 67 -10.42 -3.33 2.97
N ALA A 68 -9.41 -3.57 3.80
CA ALA A 68 -8.01 -3.34 3.44
C ALA A 68 -7.61 -4.21 2.24
N PHE A 69 -7.99 -5.48 2.22
CA PHE A 69 -7.74 -6.38 1.09
C PHE A 69 -8.43 -5.91 -0.20
N VAL A 70 -9.71 -5.55 -0.13
CA VAL A 70 -10.46 -5.03 -1.29
C VAL A 70 -9.87 -3.72 -1.80
N SER A 71 -9.49 -2.82 -0.90
CA SER A 71 -8.84 -1.56 -1.25
C SER A 71 -7.51 -1.79 -1.96
N LEU A 72 -6.69 -2.71 -1.45
CA LEU A 72 -5.42 -3.08 -2.05
C LEU A 72 -5.59 -3.70 -3.46
N ALA A 73 -6.56 -4.60 -3.62
CA ALA A 73 -6.87 -5.21 -4.90
C ALA A 73 -7.38 -4.16 -5.90
N ALA A 74 -8.31 -3.30 -5.48
CA ALA A 74 -8.86 -2.23 -6.30
C ALA A 74 -7.78 -1.21 -6.70
N GLU A 75 -6.87 -0.88 -5.80
CA GLU A 75 -5.74 0.00 -6.08
C GLU A 75 -4.83 -0.58 -7.18
N ASN A 76 -4.44 -1.85 -7.06
CA ASN A 76 -3.60 -2.50 -8.06
C ASN A 76 -4.31 -2.57 -9.41
N LEU A 77 -5.59 -2.89 -9.44
CA LEU A 77 -6.38 -2.98 -10.66
C LEU A 77 -6.54 -1.61 -11.33
N LEU A 78 -6.80 -0.56 -10.56
CA LEU A 78 -7.05 0.79 -11.08
C LEU A 78 -5.75 1.50 -11.50
N SER A 79 -4.63 1.27 -10.81
CA SER A 79 -3.35 1.90 -11.14
C SER A 79 -2.63 1.21 -12.30
N HIS A 80 -2.94 -0.05 -12.58
CA HIS A 80 -2.26 -0.85 -13.60
C HIS A 80 -2.30 -0.24 -15.02
N PRO A 81 -3.42 0.30 -15.54
CA PRO A 81 -3.45 0.96 -16.84
C PRO A 81 -2.41 2.07 -17.00
N PHE A 82 -2.25 2.88 -15.97
CA PHE A 82 -1.29 3.98 -15.98
C PHE A 82 0.16 3.47 -15.88
N LEU A 83 0.37 2.37 -15.17
CA LEU A 83 1.66 1.68 -15.15
C LEU A 83 2.05 1.17 -16.54
N VAL A 84 1.12 0.54 -17.25
CA VAL A 84 1.34 0.04 -18.62
C VAL A 84 1.68 1.20 -19.56
N LEU A 85 0.87 2.27 -19.55
CA LEU A 85 1.12 3.46 -20.37
C LEU A 85 2.47 4.11 -20.05
N ARG A 86 2.82 4.24 -18.77
CA ARG A 86 4.13 4.78 -18.33
C ARG A 86 5.28 3.96 -18.92
N ARG A 87 5.24 2.63 -18.75
CA ARG A 87 6.27 1.72 -19.25
C ARG A 87 6.41 1.79 -20.77
N GLN A 88 5.29 1.80 -21.49
CA GLN A 88 5.30 1.94 -22.94
C GLN A 88 5.91 3.27 -23.40
N CYS A 89 5.57 4.40 -22.76
CA CYS A 89 6.18 5.69 -23.05
C CYS A 89 7.69 5.70 -22.81
N GLN A 90 8.15 5.10 -21.69
CA GLN A 90 9.56 5.09 -21.32
C GLN A 90 10.44 4.30 -22.29
N VAL A 91 9.91 3.20 -22.87
CA VAL A 91 10.65 2.36 -23.80
C VAL A 91 10.56 2.82 -25.25
N HIS A 92 9.57 3.65 -25.59
CA HIS A 92 9.40 4.16 -26.94
C HIS A 92 10.48 5.22 -27.23
N HIS A 93 11.64 4.77 -27.73
CA HIS A 93 12.67 5.67 -28.28
C HIS A 93 12.13 6.29 -29.57
N ASN A 94 12.68 7.41 -30.01
CA ASN A 94 12.27 8.12 -31.24
C ASN A 94 10.80 8.56 -31.29
N SER A 95 10.09 8.65 -30.16
CA SER A 95 8.75 9.24 -30.17
C SER A 95 8.80 10.75 -30.34
N HIS A 96 7.89 11.29 -31.11
CA HIS A 96 7.74 12.75 -31.31
C HIS A 96 7.05 13.40 -30.11
N ARG A 97 6.22 12.63 -29.36
CA ARG A 97 5.49 13.11 -28.19
C ARG A 97 6.05 12.51 -26.91
N TYR A 98 6.48 13.36 -25.98
CA TYR A 98 7.05 12.89 -24.70
C TYR A 98 6.02 12.62 -23.61
N HIS A 99 4.75 13.00 -23.83
CA HIS A 99 3.65 12.78 -22.87
C HIS A 99 3.99 13.19 -21.43
N LEU A 100 4.58 14.37 -21.27
CA LEU A 100 4.94 14.93 -19.96
C LEU A 100 3.69 15.33 -19.15
N LEU A 101 2.62 15.73 -19.83
CA LEU A 101 1.37 16.14 -19.22
C LEU A 101 0.29 15.06 -19.41
N PRO A 102 -0.61 14.86 -18.42
CA PRO A 102 -1.66 13.84 -18.49
C PRO A 102 -2.61 14.02 -19.67
N PHE A 103 -2.94 15.25 -20.06
CA PHE A 103 -3.88 15.55 -21.14
C PHE A 103 -3.40 15.08 -22.51
N THR A 104 -2.10 14.98 -22.74
CA THR A 104 -1.52 14.52 -24.00
C THR A 104 -1.71 13.02 -24.24
N LEU A 105 -1.95 12.24 -23.17
CA LEU A 105 -2.21 10.81 -23.24
C LEU A 105 -3.67 10.48 -23.55
N LEU A 106 -4.62 11.35 -23.23
CA LEU A 106 -6.06 11.05 -23.40
C LEU A 106 -6.45 10.67 -24.83
N PRO A 107 -6.05 11.40 -25.88
CA PRO A 107 -6.35 11.01 -27.25
C PRO A 107 -5.76 9.65 -27.62
N THR A 108 -4.53 9.38 -27.20
CA THR A 108 -3.84 8.11 -27.46
C THR A 108 -4.53 6.95 -26.76
N ILE A 109 -4.96 7.13 -25.50
CA ILE A 109 -5.75 6.13 -24.77
C ILE A 109 -7.06 5.82 -25.50
N CYS A 110 -7.80 6.86 -25.94
CA CYS A 110 -9.03 6.67 -26.69
C CYS A 110 -8.80 5.90 -28.00
N HIS A 111 -7.75 6.23 -28.75
CA HIS A 111 -7.42 5.53 -29.99
C HIS A 111 -7.00 4.08 -29.74
N LEU A 112 -6.17 3.83 -28.73
CA LEU A 112 -5.74 2.50 -28.34
C LEU A 112 -6.94 1.63 -27.94
N GLN A 113 -7.85 2.20 -27.15
CA GLN A 113 -9.08 1.54 -26.73
C GLN A 113 -9.99 1.19 -27.92
N GLN A 114 -10.12 2.09 -28.88
CA GLN A 114 -10.94 1.85 -30.08
C GLN A 114 -10.38 0.74 -30.99
N HIS A 115 -9.05 0.61 -31.08
CA HIS A 115 -8.39 -0.37 -31.94
C HIS A 115 -8.15 -1.73 -31.30
N GLN A 116 -7.83 -1.79 -30.02
CA GLN A 116 -7.42 -3.02 -29.32
C GLN A 116 -8.36 -3.42 -28.18
N GLY A 117 -9.32 -2.55 -27.83
CA GLY A 117 -10.23 -2.76 -26.73
C GLY A 117 -9.68 -2.31 -25.37
N LEU A 118 -10.51 -2.42 -24.33
CA LEU A 118 -10.16 -1.99 -22.97
C LEU A 118 -9.10 -2.86 -22.32
N THR A 119 -9.08 -4.16 -22.65
CA THR A 119 -8.20 -5.16 -22.02
C THR A 119 -6.73 -4.87 -22.24
N THR A 120 -6.37 -4.17 -23.32
CA THR A 120 -4.99 -3.82 -23.64
C THR A 120 -4.30 -2.96 -22.58
N LEU A 121 -5.08 -2.21 -21.79
CA LEU A 121 -4.54 -1.41 -20.69
C LEU A 121 -4.26 -2.24 -19.42
N TRP A 122 -4.81 -3.46 -19.34
CA TRP A 122 -4.56 -4.41 -18.25
C TRP A 122 -3.64 -5.56 -18.63
N LYS A 123 -2.96 -5.45 -19.78
CA LYS A 123 -2.01 -6.47 -20.23
C LYS A 123 -0.90 -6.70 -19.20
N GLY A 124 -0.54 -7.96 -19.00
CA GLY A 124 0.48 -8.36 -18.03
C GLY A 124 0.11 -8.11 -16.56
N LEU A 125 -1.17 -7.84 -16.23
CA LEU A 125 -1.60 -7.67 -14.83
C LEU A 125 -1.29 -8.92 -13.99
N GLY A 126 -1.60 -10.10 -14.50
CA GLY A 126 -1.35 -11.36 -13.82
C GLY A 126 0.13 -11.57 -13.52
N SER A 127 1.00 -11.32 -14.48
CA SER A 127 2.45 -11.46 -14.34
C SER A 127 3.03 -10.43 -13.38
N VAL A 128 2.52 -9.20 -13.38
CA VAL A 128 2.94 -8.16 -12.41
C VAL A 128 2.56 -8.56 -10.99
N LEU A 129 1.34 -9.04 -10.77
CA LEU A 129 0.90 -9.51 -9.45
C LEU A 129 1.69 -10.71 -8.97
N LEU A 130 1.97 -11.65 -9.89
CA LEU A 130 2.77 -12.83 -9.60
C LEU A 130 4.20 -12.47 -9.18
N VAL A 131 4.89 -11.62 -9.94
CA VAL A 131 6.24 -11.15 -9.61
C VAL A 131 6.25 -10.39 -8.28
N ARG A 132 5.21 -9.62 -8.00
CA ARG A 132 5.06 -8.93 -6.72
C ARG A 132 4.89 -9.89 -5.55
N GLY A 133 4.00 -10.88 -5.70
CA GLY A 133 3.84 -11.95 -4.69
C GLY A 133 5.12 -12.73 -4.46
N MET A 134 5.88 -13.00 -5.54
CA MET A 134 7.17 -13.68 -5.46
C MET A 134 8.21 -12.85 -4.73
N SER A 135 8.26 -11.52 -4.94
CA SER A 135 9.15 -10.62 -4.19
C SER A 135 8.89 -10.73 -2.69
N LEU A 136 7.63 -10.63 -2.27
CA LEU A 136 7.24 -10.77 -0.87
C LEU A 136 7.56 -12.16 -0.31
N GLY A 137 7.32 -13.21 -1.10
CA GLY A 137 7.63 -14.59 -0.72
C GLY A 137 9.13 -14.83 -0.53
N VAL A 138 9.96 -14.28 -1.41
CA VAL A 138 11.44 -14.39 -1.31
C VAL A 138 11.96 -13.63 -0.09
N GLU A 139 11.45 -12.42 0.17
CA GLU A 139 11.79 -11.66 1.38
C GLU A 139 11.42 -12.42 2.65
N ASP A 140 10.23 -13.03 2.67
CA ASP A 140 9.76 -13.86 3.78
C ASP A 140 10.64 -15.08 3.98
N LEU A 141 10.99 -15.76 2.90
CA LEU A 141 11.87 -16.94 2.93
C LEU A 141 13.27 -16.58 3.47
N ILE A 142 13.88 -15.52 2.94
CA ILE A 142 15.20 -15.06 3.38
C ILE A 142 15.17 -14.70 4.87
N SER A 143 14.15 -13.98 5.31
CA SER A 143 13.98 -13.59 6.71
C SER A 143 13.76 -14.78 7.66
N LYS A 144 13.17 -15.89 7.18
CA LYS A 144 12.99 -17.11 7.97
C LYS A 144 14.25 -17.98 8.01
N VAL A 145 14.99 -18.03 6.90
CA VAL A 145 16.24 -18.80 6.81
C VAL A 145 17.39 -18.09 7.51
N THR A 146 17.43 -16.77 7.41
CA THR A 146 18.41 -15.92 8.09
C THR A 146 17.76 -15.25 9.30
N PRO A 147 18.42 -15.12 10.46
CA PRO A 147 17.87 -14.39 11.62
C PRO A 147 17.88 -12.88 11.39
N TRP A 148 17.46 -12.45 10.19
CA TRP A 148 17.47 -11.06 9.76
C TRP A 148 16.07 -10.48 9.77
N PRO A 149 15.84 -9.33 10.42
CA PRO A 149 14.54 -8.69 10.48
C PRO A 149 14.13 -8.09 9.12
N LYS A 150 12.86 -8.10 8.84
CA LYS A 150 12.27 -7.52 7.62
C LYS A 150 12.09 -6.01 7.70
N GLU A 151 11.92 -5.47 8.90
CA GLU A 151 11.41 -4.13 9.13
C GLU A 151 12.30 -3.32 10.06
N ILE A 152 12.38 -2.02 9.78
CA ILE A 152 13.11 -1.05 10.60
C ILE A 152 12.10 -0.34 11.49
N SER A 153 12.16 -0.56 12.80
CA SER A 153 11.35 0.17 13.76
C SER A 153 11.85 1.62 13.90
N TRP A 154 11.02 2.60 13.50
CA TRP A 154 11.34 4.02 13.55
C TRP A 154 11.43 4.63 14.96
N HIS A 155 11.03 3.88 15.99
CA HIS A 155 11.10 4.34 17.39
C HIS A 155 12.52 4.33 17.97
N SER A 156 13.46 3.67 17.30
CA SER A 156 14.85 3.74 17.70
C SER A 156 15.49 5.02 17.19
N SER A 157 16.08 5.78 18.13
CA SER A 157 16.75 7.06 17.89
C SER A 157 17.67 7.03 16.67
N LEU A 158 17.81 8.16 15.98
CA LEU A 158 18.73 8.41 14.85
C LEU A 158 20.16 7.90 15.05
N LYS A 159 20.59 7.68 16.29
CA LYS A 159 21.90 7.10 16.65
C LYS A 159 22.08 5.65 16.16
N HIS A 160 21.01 4.92 15.90
CA HIS A 160 21.06 3.55 15.39
C HIS A 160 20.89 3.44 13.88
N PHE A 161 20.90 4.57 13.14
CA PHE A 161 20.78 4.57 11.67
C PHE A 161 21.90 3.76 10.99
N PHE A 162 23.05 3.64 11.62
CA PHE A 162 24.18 2.77 11.21
C PHE A 162 24.23 1.43 11.97
N SER A 163 23.15 1.03 12.58
CA SER A 163 23.09 -0.25 13.30
C SER A 163 23.19 -1.43 12.33
N ALA A 164 23.82 -2.52 12.81
CA ALA A 164 23.86 -3.81 12.11
C ALA A 164 22.49 -4.31 11.67
N HIS A 165 21.43 -3.84 12.30
CA HIS A 165 20.03 -4.10 11.95
C HIS A 165 19.64 -3.56 10.56
N ILE A 166 19.99 -2.30 10.24
CA ILE A 166 19.71 -1.71 8.92
C ILE A 166 20.45 -2.45 7.83
N ILE A 167 21.73 -2.79 8.08
CA ILE A 167 22.53 -3.55 7.12
C ILE A 167 21.86 -4.89 6.79
N LYS A 168 21.32 -5.58 7.79
CA LYS A 168 20.61 -6.86 7.61
C LYS A 168 19.34 -6.69 6.78
N VAL A 169 18.49 -5.71 7.06
CA VAL A 169 17.27 -5.43 6.26
C VAL A 169 17.62 -5.08 4.83
N VAL A 170 18.60 -4.20 4.62
CA VAL A 170 19.08 -3.82 3.29
C VAL A 170 19.63 -5.01 2.53
N SER A 171 20.36 -5.93 3.20
CA SER A 171 20.89 -7.14 2.57
C SER A 171 19.78 -8.09 2.12
N VAL A 172 18.71 -8.28 2.94
CA VAL A 172 17.52 -9.07 2.55
C VAL A 172 16.90 -8.48 1.28
N TYR A 173 16.74 -7.19 1.25
CA TYR A 173 16.15 -6.46 0.12
C TYR A 173 16.98 -6.59 -1.17
N ILE A 174 18.32 -6.42 -1.08
CA ILE A 174 19.24 -6.57 -2.22
C ILE A 174 19.17 -7.99 -2.79
N VAL A 175 19.22 -9.01 -1.94
CA VAL A 175 19.19 -10.41 -2.37
C VAL A 175 17.83 -10.76 -2.98
N SER A 176 16.74 -10.30 -2.38
CA SER A 176 15.39 -10.48 -2.93
C SER A 176 15.26 -9.87 -4.32
N LEU A 177 15.69 -8.62 -4.51
CA LEU A 177 15.68 -7.96 -5.81
C LEU A 177 16.50 -8.70 -6.86
N ALA A 178 17.70 -9.18 -6.49
CA ALA A 178 18.55 -9.90 -7.42
C ALA A 178 17.91 -11.20 -7.91
N ILE A 179 17.28 -11.96 -7.00
CA ILE A 179 16.56 -13.21 -7.33
C ILE A 179 15.33 -12.93 -8.20
N VAL A 180 14.60 -11.85 -7.94
CA VAL A 180 13.36 -11.53 -8.64
C VAL A 180 13.59 -10.85 -9.99
N THR A 181 14.77 -10.25 -10.23
CA THR A 181 15.07 -9.49 -11.47
C THR A 181 14.79 -10.26 -12.77
N PRO A 182 15.14 -11.56 -12.94
CA PRO A 182 14.84 -12.30 -14.18
C PRO A 182 13.33 -12.39 -14.47
N PHE A 183 12.54 -12.62 -13.42
CA PHE A 183 11.07 -12.70 -13.51
C PHE A 183 10.45 -11.34 -13.75
N TYR A 184 11.01 -10.31 -13.11
CA TYR A 184 10.64 -8.92 -13.38
C TYR A 184 10.86 -8.55 -14.84
N SER A 185 12.01 -8.93 -15.41
CA SER A 185 12.32 -8.68 -16.82
C SER A 185 11.30 -9.35 -17.76
N ALA A 186 10.91 -10.59 -17.49
CA ALA A 186 9.89 -11.30 -18.26
C ALA A 186 8.51 -10.61 -18.16
N SER A 187 8.06 -10.30 -16.95
CA SER A 187 6.80 -9.58 -16.69
C SER A 187 6.80 -8.18 -17.30
N PHE A 188 7.96 -7.51 -17.31
CA PHE A 188 8.09 -6.20 -17.94
C PHE A 188 7.81 -6.25 -19.43
N VAL A 189 8.36 -7.24 -20.14
CA VAL A 189 8.13 -7.46 -21.59
C VAL A 189 6.64 -7.64 -21.86
N GLU A 190 5.92 -8.49 -21.07
CA GLU A 190 4.48 -8.68 -21.23
C GLU A 190 3.67 -7.38 -21.09
N THR A 191 4.05 -6.52 -20.13
CA THR A 191 3.31 -5.26 -19.91
C THR A 191 3.51 -4.24 -21.04
N VAL A 192 4.59 -4.36 -21.80
CA VAL A 192 4.95 -3.40 -22.85
C VAL A 192 4.55 -3.90 -24.24
N GLN A 193 4.56 -5.22 -24.45
CA GLN A 193 4.28 -5.85 -25.74
C GLN A 193 2.85 -5.53 -26.23
N SER A 194 2.71 -5.26 -27.53
CA SER A 194 1.41 -5.01 -28.17
C SER A 194 0.60 -6.30 -28.27
N GLU A 195 -0.70 -6.24 -27.98
CA GLU A 195 -1.60 -7.39 -28.14
C GLU A 195 -1.81 -7.81 -29.60
N ILE A 196 -1.59 -6.90 -30.55
CA ILE A 196 -1.72 -7.18 -31.98
C ILE A 196 -0.63 -8.13 -32.46
N ALA A 197 0.56 -8.03 -31.87
CA ALA A 197 1.78 -8.73 -32.29
C ALA A 197 2.12 -9.94 -31.43
N SER A 198 1.34 -10.24 -30.41
CA SER A 198 1.62 -11.26 -29.39
C SER A 198 0.63 -12.41 -29.45
N GLU A 199 1.14 -13.64 -29.39
CA GLU A 199 0.38 -14.75 -28.86
C GLU A 199 0.08 -14.41 -27.39
N LYS A 200 -1.19 -14.63 -26.95
CA LYS A 200 -1.59 -14.31 -25.57
C LYS A 200 -0.75 -15.14 -24.60
N PRO A 201 0.19 -14.51 -23.84
CA PRO A 201 1.03 -15.27 -22.94
C PRO A 201 0.19 -15.84 -21.80
N GLY A 202 0.47 -17.09 -21.44
CA GLY A 202 -0.09 -17.68 -20.21
C GLY A 202 0.52 -17.03 -18.98
N ILE A 203 -0.23 -16.91 -17.89
CA ILE A 203 0.25 -16.32 -16.62
C ILE A 203 1.54 -17.02 -16.11
N LEU A 204 1.70 -18.30 -16.39
CA LEU A 204 2.88 -19.09 -16.01
C LEU A 204 4.07 -18.94 -16.95
N ASP A 205 3.90 -18.34 -18.13
CA ASP A 205 5.00 -18.16 -19.10
C ASP A 205 6.09 -17.25 -18.54
N VAL A 206 5.72 -16.27 -17.70
CA VAL A 206 6.68 -15.44 -16.97
C VAL A 206 7.58 -16.25 -16.04
N PHE A 207 7.02 -17.27 -15.39
CA PHE A 207 7.81 -18.18 -14.56
C PHE A 207 8.79 -18.97 -15.40
N ARG A 208 8.32 -19.55 -16.48
CA ARG A 208 9.15 -20.34 -17.40
C ARG A 208 10.27 -19.48 -17.98
N GLU A 209 9.95 -18.32 -18.51
CA GLU A 209 10.91 -17.40 -19.12
C GLU A 209 11.89 -16.85 -18.05
N GLY A 210 11.40 -16.42 -16.90
CA GLY A 210 12.24 -15.94 -15.80
C GLY A 210 13.19 -17.02 -15.27
N PHE A 211 12.70 -18.26 -15.12
CA PHE A 211 13.51 -19.38 -14.69
C PHE A 211 14.57 -19.77 -15.73
N MET A 212 14.22 -19.77 -17.01
CA MET A 212 15.20 -20.02 -18.09
C MET A 212 16.28 -18.94 -18.12
N ARG A 213 15.91 -17.66 -17.90
CA ARG A 213 16.88 -16.56 -17.77
C ARG A 213 17.76 -16.70 -16.53
N PHE A 214 17.21 -17.19 -15.45
CA PHE A 214 17.95 -17.48 -14.21
C PHE A 214 18.96 -18.59 -14.39
N LEU A 215 18.60 -19.69 -15.07
CA LEU A 215 19.49 -20.79 -15.37
C LEU A 215 20.61 -20.39 -16.36
N ASN A 216 20.30 -19.54 -17.32
CA ASN A 216 21.25 -19.06 -18.32
C ASN A 216 22.02 -17.81 -17.86
N TRP A 217 22.39 -17.75 -16.60
CA TRP A 217 22.99 -16.60 -15.94
C TRP A 217 24.17 -15.96 -16.70
N GLY A 218 25.08 -16.75 -17.26
CA GLY A 218 26.29 -16.29 -17.92
C GLY A 218 26.31 -16.46 -19.43
N ALA A 219 25.28 -17.10 -20.01
CA ALA A 219 25.23 -17.29 -21.45
C ALA A 219 24.75 -15.99 -22.11
N PRO A 220 25.42 -15.49 -23.18
CA PRO A 220 24.85 -14.43 -23.99
C PRO A 220 23.54 -14.98 -24.57
N ALA A 221 22.42 -14.39 -24.16
CA ALA A 221 21.13 -14.72 -24.73
C ALA A 221 21.18 -14.48 -26.24
N LYS A 222 20.43 -15.28 -27.01
CA LYS A 222 20.42 -15.19 -28.46
C LYS A 222 20.16 -13.76 -28.91
N GLY A 223 21.06 -13.17 -29.68
CA GLY A 223 20.94 -11.83 -30.25
C GLY A 223 21.57 -10.73 -29.37
N ARG A 224 20.93 -9.56 -29.30
CA ARG A 224 21.42 -8.36 -28.61
C ARG A 224 20.96 -8.28 -27.13
N MET A 225 20.41 -9.36 -26.59
CA MET A 225 19.91 -9.41 -25.23
C MET A 225 21.08 -9.32 -24.24
N LEU A 226 20.95 -8.47 -23.23
CA LEU A 226 21.95 -8.36 -22.18
C LEU A 226 21.92 -9.59 -21.27
N PRO A 227 23.07 -10.08 -20.79
CA PRO A 227 23.10 -11.14 -19.79
C PRO A 227 22.41 -10.66 -18.49
N ILE A 228 21.84 -11.61 -17.74
CA ILE A 228 20.99 -11.26 -16.60
C ILE A 228 21.75 -10.47 -15.53
N TRP A 229 23.02 -10.76 -15.28
CA TRP A 229 23.85 -10.02 -14.33
C TRP A 229 24.00 -8.54 -14.70
N ALA A 230 24.03 -8.19 -16.01
CA ALA A 230 24.09 -6.81 -16.47
C ALA A 230 22.76 -6.06 -16.22
N LEU A 231 21.64 -6.79 -16.05
CA LEU A 231 20.35 -6.21 -15.70
C LEU A 231 20.15 -6.13 -14.16
N ILE A 232 20.74 -7.08 -13.41
CA ILE A 232 20.63 -7.11 -11.94
C ILE A 232 21.27 -5.88 -11.32
N VAL A 233 22.49 -5.53 -11.75
CA VAL A 233 23.23 -4.40 -11.14
C VAL A 233 22.43 -3.09 -11.22
N PRO A 234 21.97 -2.59 -12.39
CA PRO A 234 21.20 -1.35 -12.45
C PRO A 234 19.83 -1.47 -11.77
N THR A 235 19.19 -2.65 -11.79
CA THR A 235 17.89 -2.86 -11.14
C THR A 235 18.02 -2.81 -9.63
N VAL A 236 19.01 -3.51 -9.06
CA VAL A 236 19.25 -3.55 -7.62
C VAL A 236 19.70 -2.18 -7.11
N THR A 237 20.61 -1.50 -7.83
CA THR A 237 21.09 -0.17 -7.43
C THR A 237 19.96 0.86 -7.45
N LEU A 238 19.11 0.86 -8.48
CA LEU A 238 17.94 1.72 -8.56
C LEU A 238 16.97 1.41 -7.42
N GLY A 239 16.68 0.12 -7.19
CA GLY A 239 15.79 -0.32 -6.15
C GLY A 239 16.25 0.08 -4.75
N LEU A 240 17.51 -0.16 -4.46
CA LEU A 240 18.13 0.23 -3.20
C LEU A 240 18.11 1.75 -2.99
N ALA A 241 18.48 2.51 -4.03
CA ALA A 241 18.45 3.98 -3.96
C ALA A 241 17.04 4.52 -3.70
N LYS A 242 16.02 3.99 -4.40
CA LYS A 242 14.60 4.32 -4.16
C LYS A 242 14.18 3.97 -2.75
N TYR A 243 14.52 2.78 -2.26
CA TYR A 243 14.16 2.32 -0.92
C TYR A 243 14.75 3.23 0.18
N LEU A 244 16.07 3.47 0.14
CA LEU A 244 16.73 4.31 1.13
C LEU A 244 16.22 5.76 1.10
N PHE A 245 16.05 6.32 -0.09
CA PHE A 245 15.53 7.67 -0.26
C PHE A 245 14.08 7.80 0.25
N SER A 246 13.22 6.86 -0.11
CA SER A 246 11.83 6.82 0.36
C SER A 246 11.78 6.70 1.88
N MET A 247 12.61 5.86 2.47
CA MET A 247 12.73 5.71 3.92
C MET A 247 13.12 7.03 4.61
N MET A 248 14.07 7.77 4.05
CA MET A 248 14.47 9.09 4.59
C MET A 248 13.31 10.10 4.51
N ILE A 249 12.64 10.19 3.35
CA ILE A 249 11.52 11.11 3.15
C ILE A 249 10.33 10.74 4.04
N LYS A 250 10.01 9.43 4.16
CA LYS A 250 8.94 8.96 5.07
C LYS A 250 9.22 9.41 6.51
N GLY A 251 10.45 9.19 7.00
CA GLY A 251 10.83 9.62 8.34
C GLY A 251 10.74 11.13 8.57
N ALA A 252 11.13 11.94 7.60
CA ALA A 252 11.00 13.39 7.65
C ALA A 252 9.52 13.82 7.62
N ALA A 253 8.73 13.22 6.73
CA ALA A 253 7.31 13.54 6.58
C ALA A 253 6.50 13.17 7.84
N VAL A 254 6.74 11.99 8.43
CA VAL A 254 6.09 11.58 9.68
C VAL A 254 6.36 12.61 10.78
N ARG A 255 7.62 13.03 10.97
CA ARG A 255 7.96 14.04 11.99
C ARG A 255 7.25 15.37 11.74
N LEU A 256 7.27 15.84 10.49
CA LEU A 256 6.64 17.12 10.14
C LEU A 256 5.13 17.07 10.34
N LEU A 257 4.47 15.98 9.91
CA LEU A 257 3.04 15.80 10.08
C LEU A 257 2.64 15.65 11.56
N HIS A 258 3.43 14.96 12.37
CA HIS A 258 3.22 14.88 13.82
C HIS A 258 3.30 16.23 14.50
N VAL A 259 4.32 17.04 14.17
CA VAL A 259 4.45 18.40 14.72
C VAL A 259 3.24 19.27 14.32
N ARG A 260 2.85 19.22 13.03
CA ARG A 260 1.67 19.97 12.56
C ARG A 260 0.38 19.52 13.25
N TYR A 261 0.21 18.20 13.44
CA TYR A 261 -0.95 17.65 14.13
C TYR A 261 -0.98 18.08 15.59
N LYS A 262 0.15 17.98 16.29
CA LYS A 262 0.30 18.42 17.69
C LYS A 262 -0.05 19.90 17.84
N ASN A 263 0.53 20.78 17.02
CA ASN A 263 0.26 22.21 17.04
C ASN A 263 -1.23 22.54 16.77
N LYS A 264 -1.86 21.78 15.88
CA LYS A 264 -3.30 21.92 15.60
C LYS A 264 -4.16 21.49 16.79
N CYS A 265 -3.81 20.42 17.48
CA CYS A 265 -4.51 19.95 18.68
C CYS A 265 -4.36 20.96 19.83
N GLU A 266 -3.17 21.50 20.03
CA GLU A 266 -2.90 22.53 21.04
C GLU A 266 -3.70 23.83 20.77
N ALA A 267 -3.74 24.27 19.50
CA ALA A 267 -4.53 25.44 19.08
C ALA A 267 -6.05 25.26 19.30
N ASN A 268 -6.54 24.02 19.20
CA ASN A 268 -7.95 23.68 19.42
C ASN A 268 -8.28 23.36 20.89
N GLY A 269 -7.34 23.50 21.84
CA GLY A 269 -7.55 23.22 23.26
C GLY A 269 -7.79 21.73 23.59
N ALA A 270 -7.34 20.82 22.72
CA ALA A 270 -7.52 19.38 22.91
C ALA A 270 -6.62 18.84 24.04
N LEU A 271 -7.16 17.90 24.82
CA LEU A 271 -6.41 17.23 25.89
C LEU A 271 -5.25 16.40 25.33
N PRO A 272 -4.14 16.23 26.06
CA PRO A 272 -2.97 15.44 25.62
C PRO A 272 -3.29 13.99 25.20
N LYS A 273 -4.37 13.40 25.73
CA LYS A 273 -4.84 12.06 25.35
C LYS A 273 -5.39 11.98 23.91
N ASP A 274 -5.92 13.09 23.39
CA ASP A 274 -6.48 13.15 22.03
C ASP A 274 -5.38 13.18 20.96
N VAL A 275 -4.16 13.58 21.34
CA VAL A 275 -2.97 13.60 20.46
C VAL A 275 -2.50 12.17 20.11
N HIS A 276 -2.76 11.19 20.98
CA HIS A 276 -2.42 9.77 20.77
C HIS A 276 -3.56 8.95 20.17
N ASN A 277 -4.47 9.57 19.45
CA ASN A 277 -5.55 8.84 18.79
C ASN A 277 -4.96 7.92 17.70
N SER A 278 -5.13 6.61 17.86
CA SER A 278 -4.59 5.57 16.98
C SER A 278 -4.93 5.80 15.50
N SER A 279 -6.14 6.26 15.20
CA SER A 279 -6.56 6.56 13.83
C SER A 279 -5.85 7.76 13.21
N ALA A 280 -5.52 8.78 14.00
CA ALA A 280 -4.78 9.95 13.53
C ALA A 280 -3.32 9.60 13.24
N VAL A 281 -2.70 8.78 14.06
CA VAL A 281 -1.33 8.29 13.87
C VAL A 281 -1.24 7.46 12.58
N GLN A 282 -2.18 6.53 12.35
CA GLN A 282 -2.26 5.75 11.10
C GLN A 282 -2.42 6.64 9.87
N ASN A 283 -3.27 7.65 9.92
CA ASN A 283 -3.47 8.58 8.81
C ASN A 283 -2.20 9.40 8.49
N ILE A 284 -1.44 9.78 9.53
CA ILE A 284 -0.15 10.46 9.37
C ILE A 284 0.84 9.53 8.67
N GLU A 285 0.93 8.28 9.10
CA GLU A 285 1.84 7.30 8.54
C GLU A 285 1.52 6.96 7.07
N LEU A 286 0.25 6.74 6.75
CA LEU A 286 -0.22 6.52 5.37
C LEU A 286 0.09 7.73 4.48
N THR A 287 -0.18 8.94 4.96
CA THR A 287 0.10 10.17 4.20
C THR A 287 1.60 10.37 3.99
N ALA A 288 2.41 10.09 5.01
CA ALA A 288 3.87 10.20 4.92
C ALA A 288 4.45 9.16 3.94
N SER A 289 3.94 7.93 3.96
CA SER A 289 4.33 6.88 3.02
C SER A 289 3.99 7.28 1.58
N LEU A 290 2.79 7.80 1.34
CA LEU A 290 2.38 8.29 0.01
C LEU A 290 3.29 9.41 -0.50
N ILE A 291 3.60 10.40 0.35
CA ILE A 291 4.53 11.50 0.01
C ILE A 291 5.91 10.95 -0.34
N ALA A 292 6.43 10.02 0.45
CA ALA A 292 7.73 9.42 0.23
C ALA A 292 7.80 8.67 -1.11
N THR A 293 6.78 7.89 -1.42
CA THR A 293 6.68 7.12 -2.65
C THR A 293 6.61 8.03 -3.88
N ILE A 294 5.72 9.03 -3.87
CA ILE A 294 5.60 10.01 -4.98
C ILE A 294 6.93 10.73 -5.21
N THR A 295 7.56 11.22 -4.13
CA THR A 295 8.82 11.96 -4.23
C THR A 295 9.93 11.08 -4.77
N SER A 296 10.02 9.82 -4.31
CA SER A 296 10.99 8.85 -4.78
C SER A 296 10.81 8.54 -6.28
N ASP A 297 9.58 8.31 -6.72
CA ASP A 297 9.29 8.03 -8.13
C ASP A 297 9.59 9.22 -9.05
N ILE A 298 9.37 10.44 -8.60
CA ILE A 298 9.72 11.64 -9.36
C ILE A 298 11.23 11.79 -9.49
N VAL A 299 11.97 11.64 -8.39
CA VAL A 299 13.44 11.84 -8.38
C VAL A 299 14.15 10.77 -9.20
N PHE A 300 13.74 9.50 -9.07
CA PHE A 300 14.37 8.37 -9.75
C PHE A 300 13.74 8.03 -11.09
N TYR A 301 12.79 8.83 -11.59
CA TYR A 301 12.14 8.59 -12.88
C TYR A 301 13.12 8.44 -14.06
N PRO A 302 14.16 9.31 -14.22
CA PRO A 302 15.16 9.16 -15.25
C PRO A 302 15.90 7.81 -15.21
N CYS A 303 16.29 7.39 -14.01
CA CYS A 303 17.01 6.12 -13.83
C CYS A 303 16.08 4.92 -14.14
N GLU A 304 14.79 5.03 -13.80
CA GLU A 304 13.79 4.03 -14.14
C GLU A 304 13.62 3.86 -15.64
N THR A 305 13.60 4.96 -16.39
CA THR A 305 13.53 4.94 -17.87
C THR A 305 14.71 4.18 -18.47
N ILE A 306 15.92 4.39 -17.96
CA ILE A 306 17.13 3.68 -18.41
C ILE A 306 17.00 2.18 -18.13
N VAL A 307 16.65 1.81 -16.90
CA VAL A 307 16.50 0.40 -16.51
C VAL A 307 15.44 -0.30 -17.37
N HIS A 308 14.32 0.34 -17.64
CA HIS A 308 13.26 -0.20 -18.49
C HIS A 308 13.72 -0.42 -19.93
N ARG A 309 14.50 0.48 -20.50
CA ARG A 309 15.08 0.30 -21.84
C ARG A 309 16.06 -0.86 -21.90
N LEU A 310 16.87 -1.06 -20.86
CA LEU A 310 17.80 -2.20 -20.77
C LEU A 310 17.05 -3.54 -20.66
N HIS A 311 15.96 -3.61 -19.89
CA HIS A 311 15.16 -4.83 -19.78
C HIS A 311 14.49 -5.26 -21.08
N LEU A 312 14.21 -4.30 -21.97
CA LEU A 312 13.56 -4.58 -23.26
C LEU A 312 14.56 -4.89 -24.37
N GLN A 313 15.84 -4.55 -24.19
CA GLN A 313 16.84 -4.75 -25.21
C GLN A 313 16.98 -6.23 -25.62
N GLY A 314 16.99 -6.47 -26.93
CA GLY A 314 17.21 -7.78 -27.53
C GLY A 314 16.00 -8.72 -27.47
N THR A 315 14.90 -8.31 -26.84
CA THR A 315 13.66 -9.11 -26.75
C THR A 315 12.84 -9.10 -28.04
N ARG A 316 13.19 -8.27 -29.02
CA ARG A 316 12.46 -8.06 -30.28
C ARG A 316 11.00 -7.71 -30.06
N THR A 317 10.71 -7.05 -28.96
CA THR A 317 9.33 -6.72 -28.58
C THR A 317 8.75 -5.66 -29.51
N ILE A 318 7.53 -5.87 -29.94
CA ILE A 318 6.72 -4.92 -30.69
C ILE A 318 5.84 -4.18 -29.68
N VAL A 319 5.91 -2.86 -29.67
CA VAL A 319 5.15 -2.01 -28.74
C VAL A 319 4.15 -1.13 -29.48
N ASP A 320 3.13 -0.67 -28.78
CA ASP A 320 2.17 0.26 -29.35
C ASP A 320 2.78 1.64 -29.54
N ASN A 321 2.54 2.25 -30.68
CA ASN A 321 2.97 3.60 -30.97
C ASN A 321 2.06 4.61 -30.28
N LEU A 322 2.54 5.18 -29.17
CA LEU A 322 1.78 6.14 -28.38
C LEU A 322 1.69 7.55 -29.01
N ASP A 323 2.42 7.84 -30.09
CA ASP A 323 2.26 9.10 -30.81
C ASP A 323 0.90 9.20 -31.53
N ASN A 324 0.42 8.08 -32.05
CA ASN A 324 -0.83 8.01 -32.82
C ASN A 324 -1.87 7.03 -32.24
N GLY A 325 -1.47 6.07 -31.42
CA GLY A 325 -2.35 5.04 -30.81
C GLY A 325 -2.91 4.02 -31.81
N ARG A 326 -2.39 3.94 -33.04
CA ARG A 326 -2.92 3.12 -34.13
C ARG A 326 -1.94 2.13 -34.72
N SER A 327 -0.66 2.44 -34.69
CA SER A 327 0.40 1.60 -35.25
C SER A 327 1.20 0.93 -34.15
N VAL A 328 2.00 -0.05 -34.54
CA VAL A 328 2.96 -0.73 -33.67
C VAL A 328 4.38 -0.52 -34.18
N LEU A 329 5.35 -0.57 -33.29
CA LEU A 329 6.75 -0.33 -33.58
C LEU A 329 7.63 -1.42 -32.95
N PRO A 330 8.59 -2.00 -33.70
CA PRO A 330 9.58 -2.90 -33.12
C PRO A 330 10.63 -2.09 -32.34
N ILE A 331 10.96 -2.55 -31.14
CA ILE A 331 12.05 -1.96 -30.36
C ILE A 331 13.36 -2.67 -30.67
N LEU A 332 14.26 -1.97 -31.35
CA LEU A 332 15.57 -2.46 -31.77
C LEU A 332 16.65 -1.55 -31.19
N THR A 333 17.06 -1.82 -29.97
CA THR A 333 18.11 -1.08 -29.26
C THR A 333 19.39 -1.93 -29.12
N ASN A 334 20.54 -1.27 -28.96
CA ASN A 334 21.83 -1.94 -28.78
C ASN A 334 22.71 -1.12 -27.84
N TYR A 335 22.43 -1.17 -26.56
CA TYR A 335 23.19 -0.51 -25.51
C TYR A 335 24.24 -1.49 -24.94
N THR A 336 25.44 -0.99 -24.63
CA THR A 336 26.47 -1.79 -23.93
C THR A 336 26.25 -1.87 -22.43
N GLY A 337 25.48 -0.92 -21.87
CA GLY A 337 25.18 -0.83 -20.45
C GLY A 337 24.30 0.37 -20.09
N ALA A 338 24.16 0.62 -18.80
CA ALA A 338 23.30 1.70 -18.30
C ALA A 338 23.84 3.10 -18.64
N THR A 339 25.15 3.29 -18.61
CA THR A 339 25.82 4.55 -18.97
C THR A 339 25.63 4.89 -20.44
N ASP A 340 25.87 3.92 -21.31
CA ASP A 340 25.68 4.07 -22.75
C ASP A 340 24.20 4.36 -23.10
N CYS A 341 23.28 3.68 -22.47
CA CYS A 341 21.84 3.97 -22.61
C CYS A 341 21.50 5.40 -22.18
N TYR A 342 22.08 5.89 -21.10
CA TYR A 342 21.89 7.26 -20.61
C TYR A 342 22.43 8.29 -21.59
N GLU A 343 23.68 8.13 -22.04
CA GLU A 343 24.35 9.04 -23.01
C GLU A 343 23.59 9.07 -24.34
N ASN A 344 23.16 7.90 -24.84
CA ASN A 344 22.39 7.81 -26.06
C ASN A 344 21.01 8.50 -25.92
N CYS A 345 20.33 8.32 -24.77
CA CYS A 345 19.09 9.02 -24.45
C CYS A 345 19.28 10.55 -24.50
N LEU A 346 20.35 11.05 -23.86
CA LEU A 346 20.62 12.49 -23.83
C LEU A 346 20.99 13.04 -25.22
N ALA A 347 21.73 12.28 -25.99
CA ALA A 347 22.15 12.70 -27.32
C ALA A 347 20.99 12.73 -28.32
N THR A 348 20.05 11.75 -28.25
CA THR A 348 18.98 11.62 -29.24
C THR A 348 17.68 12.33 -28.85
N GLU A 349 17.34 12.32 -27.56
CA GLU A 349 16.04 12.78 -27.06
C GLU A 349 16.14 13.93 -26.04
N GLY A 350 17.36 14.24 -25.61
CA GLY A 350 17.59 15.24 -24.55
C GLY A 350 17.09 14.82 -23.18
N VAL A 351 17.12 15.74 -22.22
CA VAL A 351 16.68 15.50 -20.83
C VAL A 351 15.21 15.12 -20.77
N CYS A 352 14.36 15.71 -21.61
CA CYS A 352 12.93 15.42 -21.65
C CYS A 352 12.64 13.96 -22.06
N GLY A 353 13.52 13.32 -22.81
CA GLY A 353 13.43 11.90 -23.18
C GLY A 353 13.48 10.96 -21.97
N LEU A 354 14.21 11.33 -20.92
CA LEU A 354 14.29 10.57 -19.68
C LEU A 354 12.99 10.64 -18.85
N TYR A 355 12.16 11.66 -19.09
CA TYR A 355 10.86 11.86 -18.41
C TYR A 355 9.67 11.48 -19.28
N LYS A 356 9.87 10.73 -20.38
CA LYS A 356 8.78 10.25 -21.24
C LYS A 356 7.74 9.49 -20.42
N GLY A 357 6.45 9.86 -20.61
CA GLY A 357 5.35 9.23 -19.90
C GLY A 357 5.14 9.73 -18.46
N PHE A 358 5.78 10.83 -18.07
CA PHE A 358 5.57 11.44 -16.75
C PHE A 358 4.09 11.79 -16.49
N GLY A 359 3.33 12.16 -17.54
CA GLY A 359 1.90 12.36 -17.47
C GLY A 359 1.13 11.12 -17.00
N ALA A 360 1.58 9.91 -17.35
CA ALA A 360 0.98 8.67 -16.86
C ALA A 360 1.27 8.46 -15.35
N LEU A 361 2.44 8.87 -14.86
CA LEU A 361 2.75 8.87 -13.43
C LEU A 361 1.80 9.79 -12.65
N ILE A 362 1.55 10.99 -13.16
CA ILE A 362 0.60 11.94 -12.56
C ILE A 362 -0.80 11.31 -12.50
N LEU A 363 -1.27 10.69 -13.60
CA LEU A 363 -2.57 10.02 -13.64
C LEU A 363 -2.63 8.86 -12.64
N GLN A 364 -1.56 8.07 -12.54
CA GLN A 364 -1.46 6.94 -11.61
C GLN A 364 -1.67 7.41 -10.16
N TYR A 365 -0.96 8.44 -9.73
CA TYR A 365 -1.09 8.96 -8.37
C TYR A 365 -2.39 9.72 -8.13
N SER A 366 -2.91 10.41 -9.15
CA SER A 366 -4.23 11.04 -9.06
C SER A 366 -5.34 10.02 -8.85
N ALA A 367 -5.31 8.92 -9.60
CA ALA A 367 -6.25 7.81 -9.44
C ALA A 367 -6.11 7.15 -8.06
N HIS A 368 -4.88 6.97 -7.58
CA HIS A 368 -4.61 6.40 -6.26
C HIS A 368 -5.17 7.29 -5.13
N ILE A 369 -4.91 8.59 -5.16
CA ILE A 369 -5.44 9.55 -4.18
C ILE A 369 -6.97 9.60 -4.25
N ALA A 370 -7.55 9.59 -5.45
CA ALA A 370 -9.00 9.55 -5.62
C ALA A 370 -9.60 8.29 -5.00
N LEU A 371 -8.98 7.12 -5.22
CA LEU A 371 -9.42 5.85 -4.63
C LEU A 371 -9.40 5.89 -3.10
N ILE A 372 -8.31 6.39 -2.50
CA ILE A 372 -8.22 6.56 -1.04
C ILE A 372 -9.35 7.45 -0.52
N ARG A 373 -9.65 8.56 -1.21
CA ARG A 373 -10.72 9.48 -0.80
C ARG A 373 -12.11 8.84 -0.91
N ILE A 374 -12.36 8.13 -2.00
CA ILE A 374 -13.63 7.42 -2.23
C ILE A 374 -13.80 6.30 -1.20
N SER A 375 -12.76 5.51 -0.96
CA SER A 375 -12.80 4.43 0.03
C SER A 375 -13.09 4.97 1.43
N HIS A 376 -12.43 6.05 1.82
CA HIS A 376 -12.67 6.70 3.11
C HIS A 376 -14.11 7.22 3.23
N PHE A 377 -14.65 7.83 2.18
CA PHE A 377 -16.03 8.30 2.13
C PHE A 377 -17.02 7.13 2.28
N LEU A 378 -16.86 6.07 1.46
CA LEU A 378 -17.72 4.89 1.50
C LEU A 378 -17.70 4.21 2.87
N LEU A 379 -16.51 4.08 3.49
CA LEU A 379 -16.39 3.49 4.82
C LEU A 379 -17.08 4.32 5.90
N THR A 380 -17.01 5.63 5.78
CA THR A 380 -17.69 6.52 6.72
C THR A 380 -19.19 6.37 6.58
N GLU A 381 -19.74 6.32 5.36
CA GLU A 381 -21.16 6.11 5.10
C GLU A 381 -21.64 4.73 5.57
N ILE A 382 -20.92 3.66 5.26
CA ILE A 382 -21.22 2.31 5.73
C ILE A 382 -21.19 2.27 7.27
N GLY A 383 -20.21 2.90 7.89
CA GLY A 383 -20.10 3.00 9.34
C GLY A 383 -21.28 3.74 9.98
N THR A 384 -21.83 4.78 9.32
CA THR A 384 -23.00 5.49 9.80
C THR A 384 -24.29 4.65 9.66
N LEU A 385 -24.42 3.90 8.55
CA LEU A 385 -25.55 3.00 8.32
C LEU A 385 -25.56 1.81 9.28
N LEU A 386 -24.40 1.25 9.60
CA LEU A 386 -24.27 0.13 10.55
C LEU A 386 -24.40 0.57 12.01
N ARG A 387 -24.32 1.85 12.30
CA ARG A 387 -24.57 2.37 13.63
C ARG A 387 -26.07 2.25 13.91
N LYS A 388 -26.48 1.23 14.67
CA LYS A 388 -27.85 1.14 15.21
C LYS A 388 -28.22 2.49 15.82
N PRO A 389 -29.41 3.03 15.53
CA PRO A 389 -29.86 4.27 16.15
C PRO A 389 -29.77 4.11 17.66
N LYS A 390 -29.04 5.01 18.33
CA LYS A 390 -29.06 5.07 19.80
C LYS A 390 -30.52 5.14 20.20
N GLN A 391 -31.02 4.09 20.87
CA GLN A 391 -32.32 4.15 21.52
C GLN A 391 -32.33 5.45 22.34
N LYS A 392 -33.26 6.34 22.03
CA LYS A 392 -33.51 7.50 22.86
C LYS A 392 -33.66 6.99 24.30
N PRO A 393 -32.99 7.59 25.29
CA PRO A 393 -33.26 7.22 26.68
C PRO A 393 -34.76 7.30 26.89
N GLN A 394 -35.37 6.16 27.27
CA GLN A 394 -36.76 6.18 27.70
C GLN A 394 -36.87 7.21 28.80
N PRO A 395 -37.84 8.13 28.73
CA PRO A 395 -38.08 9.06 29.83
C PRO A 395 -38.26 8.21 31.09
N ALA A 396 -37.52 8.56 32.14
CA ALA A 396 -37.61 7.92 33.42
C ALA A 396 -39.10 7.87 33.79
N VAL A 397 -39.64 6.66 33.97
CA VAL A 397 -40.98 6.48 34.50
C VAL A 397 -40.89 7.02 35.91
N ASP A 398 -41.54 8.19 36.15
CA ASP A 398 -41.76 8.74 37.49
C ASP A 398 -42.53 7.71 38.28
N ILE A 399 -41.84 6.90 39.05
CA ILE A 399 -42.44 6.07 40.09
C ILE A 399 -42.68 7.02 41.27
N SER A 400 -43.78 7.76 41.20
CA SER A 400 -44.34 8.39 42.36
C SER A 400 -44.69 7.30 43.41
N PRO A 401 -44.24 7.41 44.65
CA PRO A 401 -44.56 6.42 45.67
C PRO A 401 -46.06 6.42 45.90
N PRO A 402 -46.70 5.23 46.11
CA PRO A 402 -48.15 5.14 46.36
C PRO A 402 -48.51 5.93 47.64
N ALA A 403 -49.50 6.82 47.52
CA ALA A 403 -50.03 7.54 48.63
C ALA A 403 -50.58 6.55 49.74
N ILE A 404 -49.93 6.65 50.91
CA ILE A 404 -50.41 5.91 52.09
C ILE A 404 -51.70 6.56 52.50
N SER A 405 -52.82 5.92 52.16
CA SER A 405 -54.16 6.28 52.69
C SER A 405 -54.22 5.98 54.16
N ASN A 406 -54.58 6.98 54.94
CA ASN A 406 -54.77 6.98 56.36
C ASN A 406 -55.70 5.81 56.80
N LEU A 407 -55.18 4.88 57.60
CA LEU A 407 -56.01 3.95 58.36
C LEU A 407 -56.06 4.50 59.77
N THR A 408 -57.19 5.17 60.07
CA THR A 408 -57.63 5.52 61.42
C THR A 408 -58.00 4.24 62.21
N THR A 409 -57.26 3.93 63.24
CA THR A 409 -57.63 2.96 64.25
C THR A 409 -58.23 3.70 65.45
N PRO A 410 -59.36 3.28 65.93
CA PRO A 410 -59.98 3.86 67.14
C PRO A 410 -59.32 3.34 68.41
N GLY A 411 -59.11 4.24 69.36
CA GLY A 411 -58.45 3.99 70.62
C GLY A 411 -59.23 3.03 71.54
N ARG A 412 -58.47 2.30 72.33
CA ARG A 412 -59.03 1.60 73.52
C ARG A 412 -58.05 1.87 74.65
N SER A 413 -58.56 2.74 75.52
CA SER A 413 -58.06 2.98 76.88
C SER A 413 -58.29 1.78 77.78
N TYR A 414 -57.25 1.34 78.50
CA TYR A 414 -57.42 0.60 79.76
C TYR A 414 -56.54 1.25 80.84
N LEU A 415 -57.25 1.65 81.87
CA LEU A 415 -56.73 2.11 83.13
C LEU A 415 -56.20 0.94 83.96
N LEU A 416 -55.32 1.24 84.79
CA LEU A 416 -54.67 0.60 85.89
C LEU A 416 -55.59 -0.06 86.95
N PRO A 417 -55.04 -0.76 87.91
CA PRO A 417 -54.22 -0.16 88.98
C PRO A 417 -52.78 -0.64 89.04
#